data_799e0f615ca57fabdac62da9873f4a11
#
_entry.id   799e0f615ca57fabdac62da9873f4a11
#
_cell.length_a   1.000
_cell.length_b   1.000
_cell.length_c   1.000
_cell.angle_alpha   90.00
_cell.angle_beta   90.00
_cell.angle_gamma   90.00
#
_symmetry.space_group_name_H-M   'P 1'
#
loop_
_entity.id
_entity.type
_entity.pdbx_description
1 polymer ?
#
loop_
_entity_poly.entity_id
_entity_poly.type
_entity_poly.pdbx_seq_one_letter_code
_entity_poly.pdbx_strand_id
1 'polypeptide(L)'
;MPLVRIDVTAGRTPEELRRLADVVQEVMLDVFAAPARDRYQVVTEHPAGQIIAEDTGLGYERTDGIVVVQVFQQGRDAEQKQALYRALADRLEEHCAVRPQDLIVSVSANEKEDWSFGEGRAQFLDGGL
;
A
#
# COMPACT_ATOMS: atom_id res chain seq x y z
N MET A 1 11.19 4.10 5.26
CA MET A 1 10.04 5.01 5.41
C MET A 1 9.07 4.79 4.25
N PRO A 2 7.94 4.12 4.45
CA PRO A 2 7.00 3.95 3.36
C PRO A 2 5.99 5.10 3.30
N LEU A 3 5.73 5.57 2.09
CA LEU A 3 4.51 6.31 1.77
C LEU A 3 3.63 5.36 0.98
N VAL A 4 2.42 5.11 1.47
CA VAL A 4 1.51 4.15 0.86
C VAL A 4 0.28 4.88 0.35
N ARG A 5 -0.03 4.70 -0.93
CA ARG A 5 -1.28 5.15 -1.51
C ARG A 5 -2.19 3.95 -1.70
N ILE A 6 -3.43 4.09 -1.26
CA ILE A 6 -4.45 3.04 -1.36
C ILE A 6 -5.63 3.64 -2.12
N ASP A 7 -5.88 3.12 -3.32
CA ASP A 7 -6.98 3.56 -4.15
C ASP A 7 -8.03 2.45 -4.22
N VAL A 8 -9.27 2.80 -3.94
CA VAL A 8 -10.40 1.87 -3.92
C VAL A 8 -11.61 2.47 -4.63
N THR A 9 -12.52 1.62 -5.09
CA THR A 9 -13.84 2.06 -5.54
C THR A 9 -14.70 2.36 -4.31
N ALA A 10 -15.49 3.42 -4.36
CA ALA A 10 -16.38 3.81 -3.27
C ALA A 10 -17.40 2.70 -2.94
N GLY A 11 -17.78 2.59 -1.69
CA GLY A 11 -18.75 1.62 -1.21
C GLY A 11 -18.45 1.05 0.17
N ARG A 12 -17.22 1.22 0.66
CA ARG A 12 -16.85 0.82 2.02
C ARG A 12 -17.24 1.91 3.01
N THR A 13 -17.58 1.51 4.24
CA THR A 13 -17.80 2.45 5.33
C THR A 13 -16.48 3.09 5.77
N PRO A 14 -16.50 4.23 6.48
CA PRO A 14 -15.28 4.80 7.05
C PRO A 14 -14.51 3.82 7.94
N GLU A 15 -15.21 2.99 8.70
CA GLU A 15 -14.62 1.95 9.55
C GLU A 15 -13.93 0.87 8.74
N GLU A 16 -14.56 0.44 7.65
CA GLU A 16 -13.98 -0.55 6.75
C GLU A 16 -12.74 -0.02 6.04
N LEU A 17 -12.76 1.25 5.63
CA LEU A 17 -11.59 1.91 5.03
C LEU A 17 -10.44 2.02 6.02
N ARG A 18 -10.74 2.40 7.27
CA ARG A 18 -9.73 2.48 8.32
C ARG A 18 -9.13 1.12 8.63
N ARG A 19 -9.97 0.07 8.68
CA ARG A 19 -9.48 -1.29 8.90
C ARG A 19 -8.56 -1.74 7.77
N LEU A 20 -8.91 -1.45 6.54
CA LEU A 20 -8.06 -1.76 5.39
C LEU A 20 -6.70 -1.07 5.51
N ALA A 21 -6.69 0.21 5.85
CA ALA A 21 -5.46 0.97 6.07
C ALA A 21 -4.65 0.39 7.23
N ASP A 22 -5.30 -0.01 8.33
CA ASP A 22 -4.62 -0.60 9.48
C ASP A 22 -3.98 -1.96 9.15
N VAL A 23 -4.66 -2.80 8.38
CA VAL A 23 -4.11 -4.09 7.94
C VAL A 23 -2.89 -3.87 7.03
N VAL A 24 -2.95 -2.92 6.11
CA VAL A 24 -1.79 -2.57 5.27
C VAL A 24 -0.61 -2.12 6.15
N GLN A 25 -0.86 -1.31 7.18
CA GLN A 25 0.18 -0.87 8.10
C GLN A 25 0.80 -2.04 8.88
N GLU A 26 -0.01 -2.98 9.35
CA GLU A 26 0.49 -4.17 10.05
C GLU A 26 1.45 -4.96 9.15
N VAL A 27 1.11 -5.13 7.88
CA VAL A 27 1.97 -5.82 6.92
C VAL A 27 3.29 -5.06 6.72
N MET A 28 3.23 -3.73 6.64
CA MET A 28 4.44 -2.92 6.49
C MET A 28 5.38 -3.09 7.69
N LEU A 29 4.83 -3.15 8.90
CA LEU A 29 5.62 -3.39 10.11
C LEU A 29 6.25 -4.79 10.12
N ASP A 30 5.46 -5.80 9.77
CA ASP A 30 5.88 -7.19 9.89
C ASP A 30 6.82 -7.63 8.78
N VAL A 31 6.59 -7.18 7.56
CA VAL A 31 7.27 -7.69 6.36
C VAL A 31 8.32 -6.72 5.84
N PHE A 32 8.04 -5.42 5.87
CA PHE A 32 8.99 -4.40 5.42
C PHE A 32 9.81 -3.80 6.55
N ALA A 33 9.63 -4.28 7.77
CA ALA A 33 10.34 -3.79 8.94
C ALA A 33 10.27 -2.26 9.07
N ALA A 34 9.13 -1.69 8.73
CA ALA A 34 8.90 -0.26 8.87
C ALA A 34 8.87 0.12 10.35
N PRO A 35 9.49 1.24 10.76
CA PRO A 35 9.36 1.72 12.12
C PRO A 35 7.90 2.08 12.47
N ALA A 36 7.49 1.84 13.71
CA ALA A 36 6.09 1.96 14.11
C ALA A 36 5.49 3.36 13.90
N ARG A 37 6.32 4.41 13.93
CA ARG A 37 5.88 5.79 13.76
C ARG A 37 6.04 6.32 12.34
N ASP A 38 6.48 5.48 11.42
CA ASP A 38 6.66 5.83 10.01
C ASP A 38 5.42 5.43 9.21
N ARG A 39 4.28 5.90 9.65
CA ARG A 39 3.02 5.62 8.99
C ARG A 39 2.59 6.81 8.15
N TYR A 40 2.69 6.68 6.84
CA TYR A 40 2.21 7.66 5.88
C TYR A 40 1.31 6.95 4.88
N GLN A 41 0.02 7.21 4.95
CA GLN A 41 -0.98 6.57 4.10
C GLN A 41 -1.93 7.63 3.54
N VAL A 42 -2.21 7.53 2.24
CA VAL A 42 -3.22 8.34 1.56
C VAL A 42 -4.24 7.38 0.99
N VAL A 43 -5.48 7.44 1.47
CA VAL A 43 -6.58 6.58 1.02
C VAL A 43 -7.51 7.43 0.16
N THR A 44 -7.76 6.99 -1.07
CA THR A 44 -8.63 7.70 -2.00
C THR A 44 -9.72 6.76 -2.51
N GLU A 45 -10.98 7.19 -2.35
CA GLU A 45 -12.12 6.51 -2.93
C GLU A 45 -12.44 7.11 -4.30
N HIS A 46 -12.79 6.24 -5.25
CA HIS A 46 -13.14 6.63 -6.62
C HIS A 46 -14.56 6.16 -6.93
N PRO A 47 -15.32 6.94 -7.71
CA PRO A 47 -16.61 6.46 -8.22
C PRO A 47 -16.45 5.16 -9.02
N ALA A 48 -17.50 4.34 -9.06
CA ALA A 48 -17.50 3.11 -9.84
C ALA A 48 -17.10 3.39 -11.30
N GLY A 49 -16.23 2.54 -11.84
CA GLY A 49 -15.72 2.68 -13.21
C GLY A 49 -14.53 3.63 -13.36
N GLN A 50 -14.07 4.28 -12.30
CA GLN A 50 -12.94 5.22 -12.35
C GLN A 50 -11.59 4.53 -12.11
N ILE A 51 -11.58 3.32 -11.55
CA ILE A 51 -10.40 2.46 -11.53
C ILE A 51 -10.60 1.43 -12.62
N ILE A 52 -9.77 1.49 -13.64
CA ILE A 52 -9.84 0.59 -14.80
C ILE A 52 -8.63 -0.32 -14.73
N ALA A 53 -8.87 -1.60 -14.47
CA ALA A 53 -7.81 -2.59 -14.35
C ALA A 53 -8.19 -3.85 -15.11
N GLU A 54 -7.31 -4.24 -16.02
CA GLU A 54 -7.42 -5.51 -16.75
C GLU A 54 -6.52 -6.56 -16.08
N ASP A 55 -6.24 -7.64 -16.75
CA ASP A 55 -5.67 -8.84 -16.13
C ASP A 55 -4.23 -9.16 -16.54
N THR A 56 -3.62 -8.34 -17.37
CA THR A 56 -2.26 -8.58 -17.90
C THR A 56 -2.13 -9.94 -18.62
N GLY A 57 -3.25 -10.49 -19.09
CA GLY A 57 -3.27 -11.82 -19.71
C GLY A 57 -3.22 -12.98 -18.72
N LEU A 58 -3.37 -12.72 -17.42
CA LEU A 58 -3.29 -13.75 -16.37
C LEU A 58 -4.63 -14.43 -16.08
N GLY A 59 -5.73 -13.96 -16.68
CA GLY A 59 -7.06 -14.52 -16.49
C GLY A 59 -7.77 -14.10 -15.23
N TYR A 60 -7.33 -13.02 -14.57
CA TYR A 60 -7.99 -12.50 -13.37
C TYR A 60 -9.29 -11.77 -13.71
N GLU A 61 -10.33 -12.02 -12.93
CA GLU A 61 -11.58 -11.28 -12.99
C GLU A 61 -11.61 -10.23 -11.91
N ARG A 62 -11.59 -8.96 -12.31
CA ARG A 62 -11.66 -7.83 -11.38
C ARG A 62 -13.10 -7.47 -11.08
N THR A 63 -13.36 -7.00 -9.87
CA THR A 63 -14.69 -6.52 -9.43
C THR A 63 -14.59 -5.08 -8.92
N ASP A 64 -15.72 -4.52 -8.48
CA ASP A 64 -15.72 -3.21 -7.82
C ASP A 64 -15.04 -3.22 -6.46
N GLY A 65 -14.67 -4.40 -5.96
CA GLY A 65 -13.85 -4.53 -4.75
C GLY A 65 -12.36 -4.28 -4.96
N ILE A 66 -11.96 -3.79 -6.13
CA ILE A 66 -10.55 -3.55 -6.48
C ILE A 66 -9.84 -2.65 -5.48
N VAL A 67 -8.62 -3.04 -5.14
CA VAL A 67 -7.72 -2.28 -4.26
C VAL A 67 -6.37 -2.17 -4.96
N VAL A 68 -5.91 -0.95 -5.15
CA VAL A 68 -4.58 -0.67 -5.71
C VAL A 68 -3.72 -0.07 -4.62
N VAL A 69 -2.61 -0.73 -4.32
CA VAL A 69 -1.66 -0.29 -3.29
C VAL A 69 -0.35 0.09 -3.97
N GLN A 70 0.05 1.34 -3.81
CA GLN A 70 1.35 1.83 -4.27
C GLN A 70 2.21 2.13 -3.06
N VAL A 71 3.41 1.56 -3.03
CA VAL A 71 4.35 1.71 -1.91
C VAL A 71 5.61 2.41 -2.43
N PHE A 72 5.91 3.57 -1.86
CA PHE A 72 7.14 4.32 -2.15
C PHE A 72 8.08 4.10 -0.97
N GLN A 73 9.20 3.41 -1.22
CA GLN A 73 10.05 2.89 -0.15
C GLN A 73 11.50 2.80 -0.61
N GLN A 74 12.45 3.20 0.24
CA GLN A 74 13.85 2.93 -0.04
C GLN A 74 14.23 1.49 0.35
N GLY A 75 15.20 0.92 -0.38
CA GLY A 75 15.99 -0.23 0.01
C GLY A 75 15.27 -1.50 0.45
N ARG A 76 14.54 -2.15 -0.45
CA ARG A 76 14.01 -3.50 -0.22
C ARG A 76 14.40 -4.41 -1.39
N ASP A 77 14.68 -5.68 -1.08
CA ASP A 77 15.04 -6.66 -2.12
C ASP A 77 13.82 -7.38 -2.70
N ALA A 78 14.06 -8.20 -3.72
CA ALA A 78 12.98 -8.92 -4.39
C ALA A 78 12.24 -9.88 -3.46
N GLU A 79 12.96 -10.53 -2.55
CA GLU A 79 12.36 -11.47 -1.59
C GLU A 79 11.41 -10.77 -0.63
N GLN A 80 11.82 -9.61 -0.09
CA GLN A 80 10.97 -8.80 0.78
C GLN A 80 9.73 -8.29 0.06
N LYS A 81 9.87 -7.89 -1.21
CA LYS A 81 8.74 -7.44 -2.02
C LYS A 81 7.75 -8.58 -2.29
N GLN A 82 8.24 -9.76 -2.62
CA GLN A 82 7.38 -10.92 -2.81
C GLN A 82 6.64 -11.29 -1.52
N ALA A 83 7.31 -11.22 -0.38
CA ALA A 83 6.68 -11.44 0.91
C ALA A 83 5.60 -10.39 1.21
N LEU A 84 5.83 -9.14 0.82
CA LEU A 84 4.84 -8.07 0.93
C LEU A 84 3.58 -8.39 0.14
N TYR A 85 3.73 -8.79 -1.12
CA TYR A 85 2.57 -9.09 -1.98
C TYR A 85 1.75 -10.23 -1.41
N ARG A 86 2.41 -11.28 -0.94
CA ARG A 86 1.74 -12.44 -0.34
C ARG A 86 1.01 -12.05 0.95
N ALA A 87 1.67 -11.34 1.83
CA ALA A 87 1.08 -10.95 3.11
C ALA A 87 -0.11 -9.99 2.92
N LEU A 88 -0.01 -9.04 1.99
CA LEU A 88 -1.12 -8.15 1.66
C LEU A 88 -2.32 -8.94 1.13
N ALA A 89 -2.09 -9.85 0.19
CA ALA A 89 -3.17 -10.66 -0.38
C ALA A 89 -3.87 -11.48 0.71
N ASP A 90 -3.10 -12.20 1.54
CA ASP A 90 -3.65 -13.08 2.56
C ASP A 90 -4.41 -12.31 3.64
N ARG A 91 -3.80 -11.25 4.19
CA ARG A 91 -4.40 -10.50 5.30
C ARG A 91 -5.58 -9.63 4.88
N LEU A 92 -5.52 -9.04 3.70
CA LEU A 92 -6.65 -8.25 3.20
C LEU A 92 -7.84 -9.14 2.84
N GLU A 93 -7.61 -10.35 2.36
CA GLU A 93 -8.68 -11.33 2.17
C GLU A 93 -9.30 -11.72 3.52
N GLU A 94 -8.47 -12.08 4.48
CA GLU A 94 -8.93 -12.57 5.79
C GLU A 94 -9.68 -11.50 6.59
N HIS A 95 -9.17 -10.27 6.61
CA HIS A 95 -9.67 -9.22 7.51
C HIS A 95 -10.53 -8.16 6.85
N CYS A 96 -10.47 -8.02 5.54
CA CYS A 96 -11.13 -6.93 4.82
C CYS A 96 -11.99 -7.40 3.65
N ALA A 97 -12.13 -8.70 3.47
CA ALA A 97 -12.89 -9.31 2.38
C ALA A 97 -12.45 -8.82 0.98
N VAL A 98 -11.17 -8.54 0.81
CA VAL A 98 -10.60 -8.20 -0.49
C VAL A 98 -10.23 -9.50 -1.21
N ARG A 99 -10.82 -9.72 -2.38
CA ARG A 99 -10.47 -10.89 -3.18
C ARG A 99 -9.02 -10.74 -3.67
N PRO A 100 -8.18 -11.79 -3.57
CA PRO A 100 -6.81 -11.71 -4.07
C PRO A 100 -6.70 -11.24 -5.52
N GLN A 101 -7.67 -11.60 -6.37
CA GLN A 101 -7.70 -11.16 -7.76
C GLN A 101 -8.01 -9.67 -7.93
N ASP A 102 -8.49 -8.99 -6.89
CA ASP A 102 -8.78 -7.57 -6.90
C ASP A 102 -7.64 -6.72 -6.32
N LEU A 103 -6.57 -7.34 -5.88
CA LEU A 103 -5.43 -6.63 -5.29
C LEU A 103 -4.32 -6.43 -6.32
N ILE A 104 -3.95 -5.18 -6.52
CA ILE A 104 -2.80 -4.79 -7.33
C ILE A 104 -1.83 -4.06 -6.43
N VAL A 105 -0.56 -4.46 -6.45
CA VAL A 105 0.48 -3.83 -5.64
C VAL A 105 1.65 -3.44 -6.55
N SER A 106 2.15 -2.22 -6.36
CA SER A 106 3.36 -1.77 -7.04
C SER A 106 4.27 -1.09 -6.02
N VAL A 107 5.55 -1.44 -6.03
CA VAL A 107 6.56 -0.81 -5.17
C VAL A 107 7.48 0.02 -6.04
N SER A 108 7.64 1.30 -5.68
CA SER A 108 8.56 2.22 -6.34
C SER A 108 9.72 2.50 -5.38
N ALA A 109 10.92 2.10 -5.76
CA ALA A 109 12.11 2.31 -4.95
C ALA A 109 12.59 3.75 -5.04
N ASN A 110 13.06 4.29 -3.92
CA ASN A 110 13.69 5.59 -3.86
C ASN A 110 14.87 5.53 -2.88
N GLU A 111 15.46 6.68 -2.59
CA GLU A 111 16.63 6.79 -1.74
C GLU A 111 16.38 7.78 -0.61
N LYS A 112 17.29 7.83 0.36
CA LYS A 112 17.15 8.71 1.53
C LYS A 112 17.03 10.19 1.14
N GLU A 113 17.71 10.61 0.08
CA GLU A 113 17.68 11.99 -0.42
C GLU A 113 16.32 12.39 -1.01
N ASP A 114 15.44 11.43 -1.25
CA ASP A 114 14.14 11.65 -1.88
C ASP A 114 13.03 11.99 -0.88
N TRP A 115 13.38 12.24 0.39
CA TRP A 115 12.39 12.41 1.46
C TRP A 115 12.53 13.72 2.22
N SER A 116 11.39 14.38 2.41
CA SER A 116 11.20 15.41 3.44
C SER A 116 9.92 15.07 4.21
N PHE A 117 10.04 14.91 5.53
CA PHE A 117 8.91 14.54 6.38
C PHE A 117 8.24 15.76 7.04
N GLY A 118 8.66 16.95 6.68
CA GLY A 118 8.09 18.17 7.21
C GLY A 118 9.11 19.31 7.24
N GLU A 119 8.62 20.52 7.39
CA GLU A 119 9.41 21.74 7.49
C GLU A 119 10.35 22.00 6.29
N GLY A 120 10.17 21.29 5.17
CA GLY A 120 11.02 21.41 4.00
C GLY A 120 12.47 20.95 4.21
N ARG A 121 12.68 20.11 5.23
CA ARG A 121 14.01 19.61 5.58
C ARG A 121 14.20 18.19 5.07
N ALA A 122 15.43 17.84 4.73
CA ALA A 122 15.83 16.49 4.37
C ALA A 122 16.39 15.78 5.59
N GLN A 123 15.50 15.25 6.43
CA GLN A 123 15.88 14.72 7.75
C GLN A 123 16.85 13.54 7.70
N PHE A 124 16.81 12.74 6.64
CA PHE A 124 17.79 11.67 6.47
C PHE A 124 19.21 12.19 6.22
N LEU A 125 19.35 13.40 5.69
CA LEU A 125 20.65 13.97 5.30
C LEU A 125 21.17 14.96 6.34
N ASP A 126 20.27 15.62 7.10
CA ASP A 126 20.64 16.71 7.99
C ASP A 126 20.82 16.27 9.46
N GLY A 127 20.73 14.98 9.73
CA GLY A 127 20.93 14.44 11.07
C GLY A 127 19.67 14.38 11.94
N GLY A 128 18.48 14.67 11.38
CA GLY A 128 17.21 14.57 12.09
C GLY A 128 16.76 13.13 12.32
N LEU A 129 17.30 12.22 11.53
CA LEU A 129 17.04 10.78 11.62
C LEU A 129 18.30 9.95 11.53
#